data_6c82e59c8f8bb98d280b2aece96f06bb
#
_entry.id   6c82e59c8f8bb98d280b2aece96f06bb
#
_cell.length_a   1.000
_cell.length_b   1.000
_cell.length_c   1.000
_cell.angle_alpha   90.00
_cell.angle_beta   90.00
_cell.angle_gamma   90.00
#
_symmetry.space_group_name_H-M   'P 1'
#
loop_
_entity.id
_entity.type
_entity.pdbx_description
1 polymer ?
#
loop_
_entity_poly.entity_id
_entity_poly.type
_entity_poly.pdbx_seq_one_letter_code
_entity_poly.pdbx_strand_id
1 'polypeptide(L)'
;MTGRKIIHIDMDAFYASVEQRDNPALRGKPIAVGHAEERGVVAAASYEARRFGVRSAMSSLKAKRLCPQLIFIPGRMEVYKSVSRQIHEIFHEYTDVIEPISLDEAFLDVTENKPGIPLAVDIAKEIKRKVRERLNLVASAGISYNKFLAKIASDYRKPDGLCTIHPAQALDFVARLPIESFWGVGPVTAKKMHTLGIHNGEQLRMQSLEMLTREFGKVGTVYYDFARGIDIRPVEAVRIRKSVGCEHTLEKDISKRSSVIIELYHAAVELVGRLEHANFRGNTLTLKIKFHDFSQITRSVTQSKELTALDVILPLAKQLLREVDYEHHPIRLIGLSVSNPREESDEKGVWEQLSFEFSDWELDE
;
A
#
# COMPACT_ATOMS: atom_id res chain seq x y z
N MET A 1 0.27 8.70 -31.19
CA MET A 1 0.74 8.23 -29.88
C MET A 1 0.43 6.75 -29.82
N THR A 2 1.45 5.92 -29.95
CA THR A 2 1.33 4.48 -29.68
C THR A 2 1.02 4.34 -28.20
N GLY A 3 -0.25 4.07 -27.91
CA GLY A 3 -0.73 4.05 -26.54
C GLY A 3 -0.06 2.91 -25.78
N ARG A 4 0.48 3.22 -24.58
CA ARG A 4 0.85 2.18 -23.61
C ARG A 4 -0.32 1.22 -23.42
N LYS A 5 -0.01 -0.04 -23.14
CA LYS A 5 -1.00 -1.08 -22.85
C LYS A 5 -0.79 -1.52 -21.41
N ILE A 6 -1.57 -0.96 -20.51
CA ILE A 6 -1.48 -1.24 -19.07
C ILE A 6 -2.64 -2.13 -18.65
N ILE A 7 -2.33 -3.22 -17.98
CA ILE A 7 -3.30 -4.10 -17.33
C ILE A 7 -3.16 -3.91 -15.82
N HIS A 8 -4.26 -3.76 -15.12
CA HIS A 8 -4.32 -3.90 -13.67
C HIS A 8 -5.06 -5.21 -13.34
N ILE A 9 -4.40 -6.10 -12.63
CA ILE A 9 -4.99 -7.35 -12.11
C ILE A 9 -5.22 -7.19 -10.61
N ASP A 10 -6.39 -7.65 -10.15
CA ASP A 10 -6.77 -7.60 -8.75
C ASP A 10 -7.57 -8.88 -8.40
N MET A 11 -7.09 -9.62 -7.42
CA MET A 11 -7.69 -10.88 -7.01
C MET A 11 -8.99 -10.65 -6.25
N ASP A 12 -10.04 -11.30 -6.64
CA ASP A 12 -11.37 -11.13 -6.05
C ASP A 12 -11.43 -11.69 -4.61
N ALA A 13 -11.61 -10.80 -3.62
CA ALA A 13 -11.69 -11.12 -2.20
C ALA A 13 -10.54 -12.04 -1.72
N PHE A 14 -9.30 -11.72 -2.11
CA PHE A 14 -8.13 -12.60 -2.12
C PHE A 14 -8.00 -13.53 -0.91
N TYR A 15 -7.78 -13.01 0.29
CA TYR A 15 -7.59 -13.87 1.47
C TYR A 15 -8.81 -14.76 1.75
N ALA A 16 -10.01 -14.20 1.65
CA ALA A 16 -11.24 -14.98 1.86
C ALA A 16 -11.42 -16.07 0.79
N SER A 17 -11.06 -15.77 -0.46
CA SER A 17 -11.11 -16.75 -1.55
C SER A 17 -10.10 -17.88 -1.37
N VAL A 18 -8.90 -17.59 -0.85
CA VAL A 18 -7.90 -18.61 -0.49
C VAL A 18 -8.43 -19.52 0.62
N GLU A 19 -9.07 -18.94 1.66
CA GLU A 19 -9.67 -19.74 2.73
C GLU A 19 -10.82 -20.63 2.23
N GLN A 20 -11.70 -20.12 1.36
CA GLN A 20 -12.79 -20.90 0.76
C GLN A 20 -12.28 -21.95 -0.24
N ARG A 21 -11.14 -21.71 -0.91
CA ARG A 21 -10.47 -22.66 -1.77
C ARG A 21 -9.94 -23.85 -0.98
N ASP A 22 -9.19 -23.54 0.09
CA ASP A 22 -8.49 -24.55 0.90
C ASP A 22 -9.42 -25.31 1.84
N ASN A 23 -10.53 -24.69 2.26
CA ASN A 23 -11.55 -25.33 3.08
C ASN A 23 -12.94 -25.26 2.42
N PRO A 24 -13.34 -26.31 1.68
CA PRO A 24 -14.65 -26.39 1.01
C PRO A 24 -15.86 -26.16 1.91
N ALA A 25 -15.74 -26.43 3.22
CA ALA A 25 -16.83 -26.19 4.18
C ALA A 25 -17.16 -24.70 4.38
N LEU A 26 -16.30 -23.80 3.94
CA LEU A 26 -16.49 -22.34 3.99
C LEU A 26 -17.14 -21.78 2.72
N ARG A 27 -17.24 -22.56 1.66
CA ARG A 27 -17.80 -22.09 0.37
C ARG A 27 -19.28 -21.72 0.54
N GLY A 28 -19.65 -20.59 -0.05
CA GLY A 28 -21.01 -20.05 0.01
C GLY A 28 -21.38 -19.45 1.38
N LYS A 29 -20.47 -19.45 2.36
CA LYS A 29 -20.70 -18.86 3.68
C LYS A 29 -20.12 -17.46 3.77
N PRO A 30 -20.75 -16.54 4.52
CA PRO A 30 -20.16 -15.24 4.80
C PRO A 30 -18.97 -15.40 5.76
N ILE A 31 -17.76 -15.21 5.23
CA ILE A 31 -16.52 -15.29 6.00
C ILE A 31 -15.77 -13.95 5.96
N ALA A 32 -15.01 -13.69 7.01
CA ALA A 32 -14.05 -12.61 7.09
C ALA A 32 -12.71 -13.13 7.61
N VAL A 33 -11.63 -12.82 6.93
CA VAL A 33 -10.28 -13.05 7.44
C VAL A 33 -9.95 -11.91 8.42
N GLY A 34 -9.55 -12.29 9.63
CA GLY A 34 -9.28 -11.38 10.73
C GLY A 34 -9.59 -12.00 12.08
N HIS A 35 -9.52 -11.22 13.13
CA HIS A 35 -9.79 -11.67 14.50
C HIS A 35 -11.15 -11.17 14.96
N ALA A 36 -11.92 -12.04 15.64
CA ALA A 36 -13.26 -11.73 16.14
C ALA A 36 -13.26 -10.84 17.41
N GLU A 37 -12.08 -10.56 17.96
CA GLU A 37 -11.88 -9.82 19.20
C GLU A 37 -12.40 -8.39 19.13
N GLU A 38 -12.55 -7.75 20.29
CA GLU A 38 -13.11 -6.40 20.42
C GLU A 38 -12.37 -5.37 19.54
N ARG A 39 -11.05 -5.47 19.46
CA ARG A 39 -10.18 -4.61 18.62
C ARG A 39 -9.82 -5.21 17.28
N GLY A 40 -10.43 -6.34 16.94
CA GLY A 40 -10.22 -7.00 15.67
C GLY A 40 -10.72 -6.17 14.48
N VAL A 41 -10.09 -6.39 13.32
CA VAL A 41 -10.39 -5.73 12.05
C VAL A 41 -10.54 -6.79 10.97
N VAL A 42 -11.50 -6.58 10.06
CA VAL A 42 -11.66 -7.38 8.84
C VAL A 42 -10.50 -7.07 7.88
N ALA A 43 -9.62 -8.03 7.66
CA ALA A 43 -8.58 -7.91 6.63
C ALA A 43 -9.15 -8.11 5.22
N ALA A 44 -9.99 -9.15 5.05
CA ALA A 44 -10.71 -9.40 3.80
C ALA A 44 -12.07 -10.02 4.09
N ALA A 45 -13.08 -9.67 3.30
CA ALA A 45 -14.44 -10.21 3.40
C ALA A 45 -14.83 -10.95 2.13
N SER A 46 -15.43 -12.15 2.25
CA SER A 46 -15.99 -12.89 1.12
C SER A 46 -17.14 -12.13 0.46
N TYR A 47 -17.47 -12.46 -0.79
CA TYR A 47 -18.59 -11.83 -1.49
C TYR A 47 -19.93 -12.09 -0.79
N GLU A 48 -20.09 -13.23 -0.15
CA GLU A 48 -21.25 -13.53 0.69
C GLU A 48 -21.34 -12.55 1.87
N ALA A 49 -20.22 -12.27 2.55
CA ALA A 49 -20.19 -11.30 3.64
C ALA A 49 -20.41 -9.85 3.13
N ARG A 50 -19.88 -9.51 1.96
CA ARG A 50 -20.07 -8.19 1.33
C ARG A 50 -21.53 -7.87 1.01
N ARG A 51 -22.40 -8.87 0.79
CA ARG A 51 -23.84 -8.68 0.60
C ARG A 51 -24.53 -8.10 1.83
N PHE A 52 -23.98 -8.36 3.03
CA PHE A 52 -24.45 -7.79 4.30
C PHE A 52 -23.79 -6.45 4.62
N GLY A 53 -23.00 -5.88 3.71
CA GLY A 53 -22.29 -4.62 3.91
C GLY A 53 -20.94 -4.76 4.64
N VAL A 54 -20.46 -5.97 4.92
CA VAL A 54 -19.13 -6.18 5.52
C VAL A 54 -18.04 -5.82 4.49
N ARG A 55 -17.03 -5.06 4.93
CA ARG A 55 -15.91 -4.58 4.10
C ARG A 55 -14.59 -4.69 4.84
N SER A 56 -13.47 -4.74 4.09
CA SER A 56 -12.13 -4.62 4.64
C SER A 56 -11.97 -3.32 5.43
N ALA A 57 -11.08 -3.33 6.41
CA ALA A 57 -10.83 -2.27 7.37
C ALA A 57 -11.98 -1.98 8.37
N MET A 58 -13.11 -2.70 8.29
CA MET A 58 -14.21 -2.57 9.23
C MET A 58 -13.85 -3.26 10.57
N SER A 59 -14.24 -2.67 11.71
CA SER A 59 -14.08 -3.34 13.01
C SER A 59 -14.90 -4.63 13.06
N SER A 60 -14.35 -5.67 13.68
CA SER A 60 -15.00 -6.99 13.81
C SER A 60 -16.35 -6.91 14.49
N LEU A 61 -16.50 -6.05 15.49
CA LEU A 61 -17.77 -5.80 16.17
C LEU A 61 -18.84 -5.26 15.20
N LYS A 62 -18.48 -4.26 14.37
CA LYS A 62 -19.39 -3.72 13.36
C LYS A 62 -19.74 -4.76 12.31
N ALA A 63 -18.75 -5.51 11.82
CA ALA A 63 -18.96 -6.56 10.86
C ALA A 63 -19.92 -7.65 11.38
N LYS A 64 -19.77 -8.06 12.64
CA LYS A 64 -20.64 -9.04 13.30
C LYS A 64 -22.07 -8.52 13.50
N ARG A 65 -22.24 -7.22 13.77
CA ARG A 65 -23.59 -6.60 13.84
C ARG A 65 -24.29 -6.60 12.49
N LEU A 66 -23.56 -6.35 11.39
CA LEU A 66 -24.11 -6.37 10.03
C LEU A 66 -24.42 -7.79 9.54
N CYS A 67 -23.61 -8.76 9.94
CA CYS A 67 -23.74 -10.18 9.56
C CYS A 67 -23.57 -11.06 10.79
N PRO A 68 -24.65 -11.35 11.57
CA PRO A 68 -24.56 -12.17 12.78
C PRO A 68 -23.98 -13.57 12.57
N GLN A 69 -24.21 -14.17 11.38
CA GLN A 69 -23.66 -15.46 10.97
C GLN A 69 -22.25 -15.40 10.40
N LEU A 70 -21.58 -14.23 10.40
CA LEU A 70 -20.23 -14.06 9.90
C LEU A 70 -19.24 -14.98 10.63
N ILE A 71 -18.46 -15.72 9.86
CA ILE A 71 -17.41 -16.61 10.38
C ILE A 71 -16.07 -15.87 10.26
N PHE A 72 -15.41 -15.62 11.39
CA PHE A 72 -14.06 -15.07 11.39
C PHE A 72 -13.03 -16.20 11.28
N ILE A 73 -12.02 -15.98 10.44
CA ILE A 73 -10.92 -16.92 10.20
C ILE A 73 -9.62 -16.19 10.44
N PRO A 74 -8.71 -16.71 11.29
CA PRO A 74 -7.38 -16.16 11.46
C PRO A 74 -6.63 -16.15 10.13
N GLY A 75 -5.89 -15.06 9.87
CA GLY A 75 -5.14 -14.91 8.63
C GLY A 75 -3.91 -15.83 8.57
N ARG A 76 -3.70 -16.50 7.43
CA ARG A 76 -2.55 -17.35 7.14
C ARG A 76 -1.56 -16.61 6.20
N MET A 77 -0.88 -15.60 6.71
CA MET A 77 -0.08 -14.65 5.89
C MET A 77 0.95 -15.36 4.99
N GLU A 78 1.62 -16.41 5.48
CA GLU A 78 2.61 -17.14 4.68
C GLU A 78 1.98 -17.89 3.51
N VAL A 79 0.75 -18.40 3.67
CA VAL A 79 -0.01 -19.00 2.56
C VAL A 79 -0.35 -17.95 1.53
N TYR A 80 -0.83 -16.77 1.97
CA TYR A 80 -1.19 -15.68 1.03
C TYR A 80 0.02 -15.18 0.26
N LYS A 81 1.19 -15.03 0.91
CA LYS A 81 2.45 -14.69 0.24
C LYS A 81 2.86 -15.76 -0.78
N SER A 82 2.70 -17.04 -0.44
CA SER A 82 3.01 -18.15 -1.35
C SER A 82 2.11 -18.13 -2.58
N VAL A 83 0.80 -17.92 -2.39
CA VAL A 83 -0.16 -17.78 -3.50
C VAL A 83 0.13 -16.55 -4.36
N SER A 84 0.46 -15.42 -3.72
CA SER A 84 0.87 -14.20 -4.43
C SER A 84 2.08 -14.44 -5.34
N ARG A 85 3.10 -15.17 -4.89
CA ARG A 85 4.24 -15.54 -5.73
C ARG A 85 3.82 -16.33 -6.97
N GLN A 86 2.94 -17.33 -6.81
CA GLN A 86 2.43 -18.12 -7.93
C GLN A 86 1.61 -17.26 -8.91
N ILE A 87 0.89 -16.25 -8.43
CA ILE A 87 0.20 -15.29 -9.29
C ILE A 87 1.22 -14.47 -10.10
N HIS A 88 2.29 -14.00 -9.45
CA HIS A 88 3.36 -13.27 -10.12
C HIS A 88 4.12 -14.11 -11.16
N GLU A 89 4.31 -15.41 -10.92
CA GLU A 89 4.87 -16.33 -11.91
C GLU A 89 4.01 -16.35 -13.19
N ILE A 90 2.68 -16.32 -13.06
CA ILE A 90 1.79 -16.21 -14.22
C ILE A 90 1.97 -14.86 -14.95
N PHE A 91 2.15 -13.76 -14.22
CA PHE A 91 2.35 -12.44 -14.84
C PHE A 91 3.66 -12.39 -15.61
N HIS A 92 4.73 -12.98 -15.07
CA HIS A 92 6.04 -13.05 -15.71
C HIS A 92 6.05 -13.85 -17.03
N GLU A 93 5.05 -14.65 -17.31
CA GLU A 93 4.90 -15.27 -18.62
C GLU A 93 4.62 -14.25 -19.73
N TYR A 94 4.14 -13.05 -19.39
CA TYR A 94 3.74 -12.01 -20.34
C TYR A 94 4.67 -10.80 -20.36
N THR A 95 5.16 -10.37 -19.21
CA THR A 95 6.04 -9.20 -19.09
C THR A 95 6.86 -9.27 -17.81
N ASP A 96 8.01 -8.58 -17.79
CA ASP A 96 8.78 -8.34 -16.56
C ASP A 96 8.54 -6.94 -15.98
N VAL A 97 7.81 -6.08 -16.70
CA VAL A 97 7.44 -4.74 -16.23
C VAL A 97 6.17 -4.86 -15.41
N ILE A 98 6.34 -5.30 -14.15
CA ILE A 98 5.27 -5.56 -13.19
C ILE A 98 5.50 -4.71 -11.96
N GLU A 99 4.49 -3.92 -11.55
CA GLU A 99 4.49 -3.14 -10.31
C GLU A 99 3.47 -3.72 -9.33
N PRO A 100 3.91 -4.47 -8.31
CA PRO A 100 3.04 -4.92 -7.23
C PRO A 100 2.58 -3.74 -6.38
N ILE A 101 1.28 -3.64 -6.13
CA ILE A 101 0.70 -2.66 -5.19
C ILE A 101 0.50 -3.33 -3.82
N SER A 102 0.02 -4.58 -3.85
CA SER A 102 -0.21 -5.42 -2.67
C SER A 102 0.14 -6.89 -2.98
N LEU A 103 -0.30 -7.84 -2.14
CA LEU A 103 -0.14 -9.28 -2.42
C LEU A 103 -1.09 -9.78 -3.52
N ASP A 104 -2.17 -9.05 -3.80
CA ASP A 104 -3.27 -9.46 -4.65
C ASP A 104 -3.50 -8.56 -5.86
N GLU A 105 -2.80 -7.45 -5.96
CA GLU A 105 -2.95 -6.54 -7.10
C GLU A 105 -1.61 -6.05 -7.66
N ALA A 106 -1.55 -5.94 -8.98
CA ALA A 106 -0.39 -5.42 -9.69
C ALA A 106 -0.79 -4.72 -10.99
N PHE A 107 0.05 -3.74 -11.39
CA PHE A 107 0.06 -3.23 -12.76
C PHE A 107 1.07 -4.02 -13.60
N LEU A 108 0.69 -4.29 -14.84
CA LEU A 108 1.53 -4.89 -15.87
C LEU A 108 1.59 -3.95 -17.08
N ASP A 109 2.78 -3.59 -17.50
CA ASP A 109 2.96 -2.95 -18.80
C ASP A 109 3.20 -4.05 -19.84
N VAL A 110 2.24 -4.23 -20.73
CA VAL A 110 2.26 -5.22 -21.81
C VAL A 110 2.34 -4.56 -23.18
N THR A 111 2.81 -3.32 -23.24
CA THR A 111 3.04 -2.58 -24.48
C THR A 111 3.93 -3.40 -25.40
N GLU A 112 5.05 -3.89 -24.85
CA GLU A 112 5.88 -4.95 -25.39
C GLU A 112 5.74 -6.17 -24.49
N ASN A 113 5.27 -7.29 -25.03
CA ASN A 113 5.02 -8.48 -24.23
C ASN A 113 5.73 -9.70 -24.82
N LYS A 114 6.12 -10.64 -23.95
CA LYS A 114 6.93 -11.81 -24.31
C LYS A 114 6.31 -12.70 -25.40
N PRO A 115 5.00 -13.03 -25.33
CA PRO A 115 4.37 -13.89 -26.34
C PRO A 115 4.00 -13.15 -27.65
N GLY A 116 4.21 -11.83 -27.73
CA GLY A 116 3.87 -11.05 -28.92
C GLY A 116 2.38 -10.92 -29.19
N ILE A 117 1.52 -11.01 -28.16
CA ILE A 117 0.08 -10.89 -28.27
C ILE A 117 -0.29 -9.43 -28.54
N PRO A 118 -1.01 -9.13 -29.66
CA PRO A 118 -1.27 -7.75 -30.06
C PRO A 118 -2.22 -7.01 -29.13
N LEU A 119 -3.20 -7.70 -28.53
CA LEU A 119 -4.26 -7.08 -27.74
C LEU A 119 -4.08 -7.36 -26.25
N ALA A 120 -3.94 -6.32 -25.44
CA ALA A 120 -3.84 -6.44 -23.98
C ALA A 120 -5.07 -7.13 -23.34
N VAL A 121 -6.24 -7.01 -23.96
CA VAL A 121 -7.44 -7.70 -23.47
C VAL A 121 -7.32 -9.23 -23.58
N ASP A 122 -6.63 -9.75 -24.57
CA ASP A 122 -6.43 -11.19 -24.72
C ASP A 122 -5.38 -11.71 -23.73
N ILE A 123 -4.31 -10.93 -23.44
CA ILE A 123 -3.39 -11.20 -22.34
C ILE A 123 -4.15 -11.26 -21.02
N ALA A 124 -5.01 -10.28 -20.72
CA ALA A 124 -5.79 -10.26 -19.49
C ALA A 124 -6.74 -11.46 -19.37
N LYS A 125 -7.37 -11.91 -20.44
CA LYS A 125 -8.18 -13.14 -20.48
C LYS A 125 -7.35 -14.38 -20.17
N GLU A 126 -6.18 -14.49 -20.78
CA GLU A 126 -5.28 -15.62 -20.53
C GLU A 126 -4.78 -15.65 -19.09
N ILE A 127 -4.37 -14.52 -18.53
CA ILE A 127 -3.97 -14.41 -17.12
C ILE A 127 -5.12 -14.89 -16.22
N LYS A 128 -6.33 -14.36 -16.39
CA LYS A 128 -7.52 -14.76 -15.61
C LYS A 128 -7.79 -16.26 -15.74
N ARG A 129 -7.69 -16.82 -16.95
CA ARG A 129 -7.86 -18.25 -17.19
C ARG A 129 -6.80 -19.07 -16.44
N LYS A 130 -5.50 -18.71 -16.55
CA LYS A 130 -4.40 -19.41 -15.88
C LYS A 130 -4.52 -19.33 -14.35
N VAL A 131 -4.89 -18.16 -13.80
CA VAL A 131 -5.17 -18.00 -12.37
C VAL A 131 -6.27 -18.98 -11.92
N ARG A 132 -7.35 -19.11 -12.71
CA ARG A 132 -8.44 -20.04 -12.39
C ARG A 132 -8.00 -21.50 -12.49
N GLU A 133 -7.32 -21.89 -13.55
CA GLU A 133 -6.90 -23.27 -13.81
C GLU A 133 -5.82 -23.76 -12.84
N ARG A 134 -4.80 -22.93 -12.58
CA ARG A 134 -3.66 -23.34 -11.76
C ARG A 134 -3.88 -23.11 -10.26
N LEU A 135 -4.60 -22.05 -9.89
CA LEU A 135 -4.72 -21.63 -8.49
C LEU A 135 -6.14 -21.80 -7.92
N ASN A 136 -7.13 -22.12 -8.78
CA ASN A 136 -8.54 -22.19 -8.41
C ASN A 136 -9.02 -20.89 -7.69
N LEU A 137 -8.59 -19.75 -8.20
CA LEU A 137 -8.93 -18.41 -7.73
C LEU A 137 -9.49 -17.58 -8.88
N VAL A 138 -10.11 -16.46 -8.52
CA VAL A 138 -10.70 -15.52 -9.50
C VAL A 138 -10.02 -14.18 -9.39
N ALA A 139 -9.72 -13.57 -10.53
CA ALA A 139 -9.18 -12.22 -10.64
C ALA A 139 -10.07 -11.36 -11.52
N SER A 140 -10.10 -10.06 -11.24
CA SER A 140 -10.65 -9.03 -12.11
C SER A 140 -9.53 -8.28 -12.81
N ALA A 141 -9.74 -7.88 -14.05
CA ALA A 141 -8.76 -7.20 -14.88
C ALA A 141 -9.31 -5.92 -15.47
N GLY A 142 -8.54 -4.85 -15.37
CA GLY A 142 -8.80 -3.57 -16.01
C GLY A 142 -7.70 -3.24 -17.01
N ILE A 143 -8.06 -2.80 -18.20
CA ILE A 143 -7.14 -2.51 -19.29
C ILE A 143 -7.31 -1.06 -19.74
N SER A 144 -6.22 -0.31 -19.84
CA SER A 144 -6.23 1.00 -20.44
C SER A 144 -4.82 1.43 -20.89
N TYR A 145 -4.65 2.70 -21.24
CA TYR A 145 -3.37 3.28 -21.68
C TYR A 145 -2.56 3.92 -20.52
N ASN A 146 -3.08 3.94 -19.30
CA ASN A 146 -2.39 4.40 -18.10
C ASN A 146 -2.86 3.65 -16.84
N LYS A 147 -2.10 3.81 -15.74
CA LYS A 147 -2.34 3.12 -14.48
C LYS A 147 -3.67 3.51 -13.83
N PHE A 148 -3.99 4.80 -13.81
CA PHE A 148 -5.23 5.31 -13.22
C PHE A 148 -6.47 4.65 -13.81
N LEU A 149 -6.60 4.68 -15.12
CA LEU A 149 -7.76 4.11 -15.82
C LEU A 149 -7.80 2.59 -15.73
N ALA A 150 -6.63 1.92 -15.84
CA ALA A 150 -6.55 0.47 -15.69
C ALA A 150 -7.04 0.01 -14.31
N LYS A 151 -6.65 0.73 -13.23
CA LYS A 151 -7.10 0.41 -11.88
C LYS A 151 -8.60 0.58 -11.71
N ILE A 152 -9.16 1.69 -12.17
CA ILE A 152 -10.62 1.90 -12.11
C ILE A 152 -11.38 0.86 -12.94
N ALA A 153 -10.85 0.52 -14.12
CA ALA A 153 -11.47 -0.50 -14.98
C ALA A 153 -11.53 -1.87 -14.28
N SER A 154 -10.51 -2.26 -13.48
CA SER A 154 -10.52 -3.55 -12.79
C SER A 154 -11.59 -3.64 -11.70
N ASP A 155 -11.99 -2.51 -11.11
CA ASP A 155 -13.03 -2.45 -10.08
C ASP A 155 -14.45 -2.37 -10.65
N TYR A 156 -14.60 -1.94 -11.90
CA TYR A 156 -15.88 -1.56 -12.50
C TYR A 156 -16.88 -2.73 -12.63
N ARG A 157 -16.39 -3.96 -12.81
CA ARG A 157 -17.25 -5.16 -13.03
C ARG A 157 -16.91 -6.33 -12.12
N LYS A 158 -16.37 -6.08 -10.92
CA LYS A 158 -16.12 -7.13 -9.93
C LYS A 158 -17.41 -7.81 -9.46
N PRO A 159 -17.41 -9.13 -9.20
CA PRO A 159 -16.28 -10.07 -9.32
C PRO A 159 -16.11 -10.62 -10.75
N ASP A 160 -14.95 -11.24 -11.00
CA ASP A 160 -14.58 -11.86 -12.28
C ASP A 160 -14.63 -10.88 -13.47
N GLY A 161 -14.42 -9.60 -13.16
CA GLY A 161 -14.55 -8.50 -14.12
C GLY A 161 -13.46 -8.52 -15.19
N LEU A 162 -13.83 -8.04 -16.39
CA LEU A 162 -12.90 -7.70 -17.45
C LEU A 162 -13.43 -6.41 -18.10
N CYS A 163 -12.68 -5.33 -17.96
CA CYS A 163 -13.10 -4.03 -18.46
C CYS A 163 -11.94 -3.33 -19.17
N THR A 164 -12.23 -2.80 -20.37
CA THR A 164 -11.27 -1.99 -21.13
C THR A 164 -11.80 -0.57 -21.26
N ILE A 165 -10.99 0.42 -20.88
CA ILE A 165 -11.28 1.83 -21.13
C ILE A 165 -10.39 2.30 -22.27
N HIS A 166 -11.00 2.46 -23.45
CA HIS A 166 -10.32 2.92 -24.66
C HIS A 166 -10.04 4.44 -24.59
N PRO A 167 -8.93 4.95 -25.14
CA PRO A 167 -8.63 6.39 -25.15
C PRO A 167 -9.76 7.29 -25.62
N ALA A 168 -10.48 6.90 -26.66
CA ALA A 168 -11.62 7.65 -27.19
C ALA A 168 -12.82 7.76 -26.22
N GLN A 169 -12.92 6.86 -25.23
CA GLN A 169 -14.02 6.81 -24.26
C GLN A 169 -13.59 7.30 -22.88
N ALA A 170 -12.29 7.54 -22.66
CA ALA A 170 -11.73 7.81 -21.35
C ALA A 170 -12.30 9.06 -20.69
N LEU A 171 -12.43 10.17 -21.43
CA LEU A 171 -12.95 11.42 -20.89
C LEU A 171 -14.42 11.31 -20.47
N ASP A 172 -15.24 10.66 -21.30
CA ASP A 172 -16.67 10.44 -21.00
C ASP A 172 -16.86 9.48 -19.83
N PHE A 173 -16.00 8.46 -19.75
CA PHE A 173 -16.01 7.52 -18.64
C PHE A 173 -15.64 8.23 -17.33
N VAL A 174 -14.53 8.97 -17.32
CA VAL A 174 -14.06 9.73 -16.14
C VAL A 174 -15.07 10.79 -15.72
N ALA A 175 -15.71 11.49 -16.67
CA ALA A 175 -16.71 12.53 -16.37
C ALA A 175 -17.84 12.00 -15.49
N ARG A 176 -18.33 10.78 -15.75
CA ARG A 176 -19.43 10.14 -15.02
C ARG A 176 -19.01 9.42 -13.75
N LEU A 177 -17.70 9.24 -13.55
CA LEU A 177 -17.18 8.50 -12.40
C LEU A 177 -17.45 9.24 -11.10
N PRO A 178 -18.11 8.63 -10.08
CA PRO A 178 -18.24 9.21 -8.76
C PRO A 178 -16.87 9.50 -8.16
N ILE A 179 -16.77 10.60 -7.42
CA ILE A 179 -15.47 11.05 -6.90
C ILE A 179 -14.82 10.04 -5.94
N GLU A 180 -15.62 9.27 -5.21
CA GLU A 180 -15.19 8.20 -4.33
C GLU A 180 -14.50 7.04 -5.05
N SER A 181 -14.75 6.92 -6.36
CA SER A 181 -14.14 5.88 -7.18
C SER A 181 -12.81 6.30 -7.78
N PHE A 182 -12.38 7.54 -7.56
CA PHE A 182 -11.06 7.98 -8.02
C PHE A 182 -9.95 7.34 -7.18
N TRP A 183 -8.94 6.82 -7.82
CA TRP A 183 -7.79 6.26 -7.14
C TRP A 183 -7.13 7.28 -6.21
N GLY A 184 -6.98 6.93 -4.93
CA GLY A 184 -6.42 7.79 -3.90
C GLY A 184 -7.43 8.72 -3.22
N VAL A 185 -8.70 8.69 -3.62
CA VAL A 185 -9.78 9.43 -2.94
C VAL A 185 -10.43 8.53 -1.88
N GLY A 186 -9.98 8.68 -0.64
CA GLY A 186 -10.61 8.03 0.51
C GLY A 186 -11.82 8.83 1.04
N PRO A 187 -12.56 8.28 2.03
CA PRO A 187 -13.79 8.91 2.55
C PRO A 187 -13.60 10.36 3.03
N VAL A 188 -12.47 10.68 3.66
CA VAL A 188 -12.16 12.05 4.14
C VAL A 188 -11.97 13.00 2.96
N THR A 189 -11.22 12.58 1.94
CA THR A 189 -10.99 13.38 0.74
C THR A 189 -12.28 13.57 -0.05
N ALA A 190 -13.07 12.51 -0.22
CA ALA A 190 -14.37 12.57 -0.88
C ALA A 190 -15.32 13.55 -0.17
N LYS A 191 -15.41 13.50 1.16
CA LYS A 191 -16.20 14.45 1.94
C LYS A 191 -15.75 15.90 1.72
N LYS A 192 -14.43 16.15 1.69
CA LYS A 192 -13.89 17.49 1.38
C LYS A 192 -14.25 17.91 -0.04
N MET A 193 -14.12 17.02 -1.03
CA MET A 193 -14.50 17.30 -2.42
C MET A 193 -16.00 17.63 -2.53
N HIS A 194 -16.87 16.88 -1.86
CA HIS A 194 -18.31 17.18 -1.81
C HIS A 194 -18.62 18.55 -1.22
N THR A 195 -17.92 18.96 -0.17
CA THR A 195 -18.06 20.32 0.43
C THR A 195 -17.69 21.41 -0.59
N LEU A 196 -16.79 21.10 -1.54
CA LEU A 196 -16.40 21.99 -2.61
C LEU A 196 -17.30 21.87 -3.88
N GLY A 197 -18.39 21.11 -3.81
CA GLY A 197 -19.31 20.90 -4.93
C GLY A 197 -18.78 19.91 -5.98
N ILE A 198 -17.78 19.09 -5.64
CA ILE A 198 -17.16 18.11 -6.54
C ILE A 198 -17.68 16.72 -6.20
N HIS A 199 -18.58 16.16 -7.01
CA HIS A 199 -19.20 14.85 -6.80
C HIS A 199 -18.80 13.82 -7.86
N ASN A 200 -18.26 14.25 -8.99
CA ASN A 200 -17.87 13.38 -10.11
C ASN A 200 -16.67 13.96 -10.87
N GLY A 201 -16.17 13.17 -11.83
CA GLY A 201 -15.01 13.55 -12.63
C GLY A 201 -15.25 14.77 -13.52
N GLU A 202 -16.48 15.04 -14.01
CA GLU A 202 -16.79 16.24 -14.78
C GLU A 202 -16.61 17.50 -13.93
N GLN A 203 -17.21 17.52 -12.74
CA GLN A 203 -17.08 18.63 -11.81
C GLN A 203 -15.64 18.81 -11.32
N LEU A 204 -14.88 17.72 -11.14
CA LEU A 204 -13.46 17.78 -10.84
C LEU A 204 -12.66 18.40 -12.02
N ARG A 205 -12.98 18.03 -13.25
CA ARG A 205 -12.33 18.57 -14.47
C ARG A 205 -12.57 20.07 -14.67
N MET A 206 -13.70 20.59 -14.19
CA MET A 206 -14.01 22.03 -14.23
C MET A 206 -13.18 22.86 -13.26
N GLN A 207 -12.51 22.23 -12.26
CA GLN A 207 -11.70 22.94 -11.31
C GLN A 207 -10.36 23.35 -11.89
N SER A 208 -9.86 24.51 -11.46
CA SER A 208 -8.51 24.97 -11.83
C SER A 208 -7.43 24.18 -11.07
N LEU A 209 -6.25 24.08 -11.68
CA LEU A 209 -5.08 23.47 -11.05
C LEU A 209 -4.72 24.19 -9.75
N GLU A 210 -4.79 25.53 -9.78
CA GLU A 210 -4.50 26.38 -8.62
C GLU A 210 -5.43 26.07 -7.44
N MET A 211 -6.75 25.98 -7.68
CA MET A 211 -7.71 25.64 -6.64
C MET A 211 -7.43 24.24 -6.06
N LEU A 212 -7.23 23.22 -6.92
CA LEU A 212 -6.97 21.86 -6.45
C LEU A 212 -5.66 21.76 -5.67
N THR A 213 -4.62 22.50 -6.08
CA THR A 213 -3.33 22.51 -5.37
C THR A 213 -3.44 23.21 -4.01
N ARG A 214 -4.19 24.31 -3.95
CA ARG A 214 -4.46 25.01 -2.69
C ARG A 214 -5.20 24.12 -1.69
N GLU A 215 -6.23 23.39 -2.14
CA GLU A 215 -7.08 22.59 -1.26
C GLU A 215 -6.48 21.22 -0.89
N PHE A 216 -5.73 20.60 -1.81
CA PHE A 216 -5.24 19.22 -1.66
C PHE A 216 -3.71 19.11 -1.68
N GLY A 217 -2.98 20.22 -1.78
CA GLY A 217 -1.52 20.22 -1.85
C GLY A 217 -1.02 19.51 -3.13
N LYS A 218 0.11 18.82 -3.04
CA LYS A 218 0.72 18.13 -4.19
C LYS A 218 -0.21 17.13 -4.88
N VAL A 219 -1.11 16.48 -4.14
CA VAL A 219 -2.03 15.50 -4.74
C VAL A 219 -3.12 16.17 -5.59
N GLY A 220 -3.32 17.48 -5.43
CA GLY A 220 -4.23 18.27 -6.27
C GLY A 220 -3.85 18.24 -7.74
N THR A 221 -2.54 18.21 -8.08
CA THR A 221 -2.07 18.05 -9.46
C THR A 221 -2.45 16.69 -10.03
N VAL A 222 -2.36 15.65 -9.22
CA VAL A 222 -2.74 14.28 -9.61
C VAL A 222 -4.25 14.22 -9.92
N TYR A 223 -5.09 14.83 -9.08
CA TYR A 223 -6.54 14.87 -9.31
C TYR A 223 -6.90 15.67 -10.56
N TYR A 224 -6.18 16.78 -10.81
CA TYR A 224 -6.34 17.58 -12.02
C TYR A 224 -6.07 16.76 -13.28
N ASP A 225 -4.98 16.00 -13.30
CA ASP A 225 -4.59 15.14 -14.41
C ASP A 225 -5.56 13.96 -14.58
N PHE A 226 -5.92 13.29 -13.50
CA PHE A 226 -6.85 12.16 -13.51
C PHE A 226 -8.21 12.55 -14.10
N ALA A 227 -8.76 13.72 -13.75
CA ALA A 227 -10.00 14.20 -14.30
C ALA A 227 -9.95 14.44 -15.83
N ARG A 228 -8.72 14.51 -16.39
CA ARG A 228 -8.43 14.65 -17.82
C ARG A 228 -7.98 13.35 -18.48
N GLY A 229 -8.08 12.23 -17.74
CA GLY A 229 -7.64 10.92 -18.22
C GLY A 229 -6.11 10.79 -18.36
N ILE A 230 -5.35 11.67 -17.71
CA ILE A 230 -3.89 11.72 -17.80
C ILE A 230 -3.28 11.05 -16.57
N ASP A 231 -2.37 10.11 -16.80
CA ASP A 231 -1.47 9.55 -15.80
C ASP A 231 -0.17 9.14 -16.52
N ILE A 232 0.86 9.97 -16.35
CA ILE A 232 2.15 9.77 -17.04
C ILE A 232 3.06 8.77 -16.31
N ARG A 233 2.72 8.36 -15.08
CA ARG A 233 3.56 7.47 -14.27
C ARG A 233 3.78 6.15 -15.00
N PRO A 234 5.04 5.70 -15.12
CA PRO A 234 5.33 4.38 -15.66
C PRO A 234 4.90 3.27 -14.69
N VAL A 235 4.86 2.03 -15.18
CA VAL A 235 4.83 0.84 -14.34
C VAL A 235 6.27 0.61 -13.84
N GLU A 236 6.47 0.65 -12.53
CA GLU A 236 7.78 0.56 -11.88
C GLU A 236 8.03 -0.87 -11.38
N ALA A 237 8.84 -1.62 -12.12
CA ALA A 237 9.16 -3.01 -11.77
C ALA A 237 10.05 -3.13 -10.51
N VAL A 238 10.80 -2.10 -10.19
CA VAL A 238 11.69 -2.07 -9.02
C VAL A 238 11.23 -1.03 -8.03
N ARG A 239 10.91 -1.47 -6.82
CA ARG A 239 10.54 -0.59 -5.71
C ARG A 239 11.62 -0.61 -4.64
N ILE A 240 12.27 0.52 -4.43
CA ILE A 240 13.22 0.69 -3.33
C ILE A 240 12.43 0.85 -2.02
N ARG A 241 12.73 -0.01 -1.04
CA ARG A 241 12.10 0.05 0.28
C ARG A 241 12.63 1.26 1.04
N LYS A 242 11.74 2.13 1.52
CA LYS A 242 12.09 3.37 2.23
C LYS A 242 12.08 3.23 3.76
N SER A 243 11.42 2.21 4.29
CA SER A 243 11.33 1.96 5.73
C SER A 243 10.94 0.52 6.04
N VAL A 244 11.29 0.08 7.24
CA VAL A 244 10.81 -1.16 7.87
C VAL A 244 10.29 -0.80 9.25
N GLY A 245 9.13 -1.35 9.63
CA GLY A 245 8.54 -1.07 10.94
C GLY A 245 7.57 -2.16 11.40
N CYS A 246 7.20 -2.08 12.67
CA CYS A 246 6.15 -2.86 13.30
C CYS A 246 5.26 -1.95 14.14
N GLU A 247 4.00 -2.31 14.29
CA GLU A 247 3.07 -1.63 15.19
C GLU A 247 2.05 -2.61 15.74
N HIS A 248 1.77 -2.48 17.03
CA HIS A 248 0.85 -3.35 17.76
C HIS A 248 -0.28 -2.54 18.38
N THR A 249 -1.51 -2.89 18.04
CA THR A 249 -2.67 -2.44 18.81
C THR A 249 -2.79 -3.33 20.04
N LEU A 250 -2.71 -2.74 21.20
CA LEU A 250 -2.77 -3.44 22.48
C LEU A 250 -4.18 -3.95 22.78
N GLU A 251 -4.31 -5.07 23.47
CA GLU A 251 -5.63 -5.61 23.86
C GLU A 251 -6.40 -4.63 24.76
N LYS A 252 -5.70 -3.95 25.67
CA LYS A 252 -6.22 -2.90 26.54
C LYS A 252 -5.30 -1.70 26.49
N ASP A 253 -5.88 -0.51 26.75
CA ASP A 253 -5.08 0.70 26.85
C ASP A 253 -4.21 0.65 28.10
N ILE A 254 -2.97 1.11 27.98
CA ILE A 254 -1.98 1.09 29.05
C ILE A 254 -1.46 2.48 29.36
N SER A 255 -1.24 2.80 30.67
CA SER A 255 -0.64 4.04 31.16
C SER A 255 0.51 3.79 32.16
N LYS A 256 0.62 2.55 32.69
CA LYS A 256 1.68 2.22 33.64
C LYS A 256 3.03 2.14 32.89
N ARG A 257 4.02 2.87 33.40
CA ARG A 257 5.37 2.92 32.81
C ARG A 257 5.98 1.55 32.58
N SER A 258 5.84 0.59 33.52
CA SER A 258 6.36 -0.76 33.37
C SER A 258 5.73 -1.48 32.17
N SER A 259 4.39 -1.40 32.00
CA SER A 259 3.69 -2.01 30.87
C SER A 259 4.11 -1.39 29.55
N VAL A 260 4.21 -0.05 29.50
CA VAL A 260 4.64 0.67 28.27
C VAL A 260 6.05 0.29 27.87
N ILE A 261 6.99 0.16 28.83
CA ILE A 261 8.37 -0.25 28.55
C ILE A 261 8.44 -1.70 28.05
N ILE A 262 7.60 -2.60 28.56
CA ILE A 262 7.53 -4.00 28.10
C ILE A 262 7.05 -4.03 26.63
N GLU A 263 5.99 -3.34 26.30
CA GLU A 263 5.47 -3.31 24.92
C GLU A 263 6.46 -2.62 23.96
N LEU A 264 7.15 -1.57 24.42
CA LEU A 264 8.22 -0.93 23.64
C LEU A 264 9.39 -1.90 23.38
N TYR A 265 9.75 -2.73 24.37
CA TYR A 265 10.78 -3.76 24.23
C TYR A 265 10.35 -4.82 23.19
N HIS A 266 9.11 -5.33 23.26
CA HIS A 266 8.58 -6.28 22.28
C HIS A 266 8.63 -5.69 20.87
N ALA A 267 8.20 -4.43 20.70
CA ALA A 267 8.25 -3.74 19.41
C ALA A 267 9.71 -3.58 18.91
N ALA A 268 10.67 -3.30 19.81
CA ALA A 268 12.08 -3.17 19.42
C ALA A 268 12.69 -4.50 18.98
N VAL A 269 12.41 -5.60 19.70
CA VAL A 269 12.86 -6.95 19.34
C VAL A 269 12.30 -7.36 17.97
N GLU A 270 11.01 -7.16 17.77
CA GLU A 270 10.38 -7.47 16.48
C GLU A 270 10.94 -6.61 15.34
N LEU A 271 11.17 -5.31 15.59
CA LEU A 271 11.74 -4.42 14.57
C LEU A 271 13.12 -4.92 14.13
N VAL A 272 14.00 -5.32 15.06
CA VAL A 272 15.33 -5.86 14.76
C VAL A 272 15.20 -7.09 13.85
N GLY A 273 14.38 -8.06 14.21
CA GLY A 273 14.15 -9.24 13.39
C GLY A 273 13.61 -8.92 11.98
N ARG A 274 12.74 -7.90 11.87
CA ARG A 274 12.24 -7.44 10.56
C ARG A 274 13.32 -6.74 9.74
N LEU A 275 14.19 -5.97 10.36
CA LEU A 275 15.32 -5.30 9.69
C LEU A 275 16.31 -6.34 9.13
N GLU A 276 16.66 -7.35 9.91
CA GLU A 276 17.50 -8.46 9.47
C GLU A 276 16.88 -9.24 8.31
N HIS A 277 15.62 -9.67 8.46
CA HIS A 277 14.92 -10.40 7.41
C HIS A 277 14.79 -9.62 6.10
N ALA A 278 14.63 -8.30 6.19
CA ALA A 278 14.51 -7.41 5.04
C ALA A 278 15.85 -6.96 4.46
N ASN A 279 16.97 -7.28 5.12
CA ASN A 279 18.30 -6.72 4.89
C ASN A 279 18.24 -5.19 4.72
N PHE A 280 17.48 -4.53 5.63
CA PHE A 280 17.24 -3.09 5.55
C PHE A 280 18.12 -2.35 6.55
N ARG A 281 18.81 -1.33 6.07
CA ARG A 281 19.68 -0.47 6.87
C ARG A 281 19.26 0.97 6.70
N GLY A 282 18.89 1.61 7.79
CA GLY A 282 18.50 3.01 7.84
C GLY A 282 19.01 3.66 9.13
N ASN A 283 18.95 4.97 9.19
CA ASN A 283 19.53 5.73 10.31
C ASN A 283 18.51 6.59 11.09
N THR A 284 17.24 6.57 10.72
CA THR A 284 16.18 7.33 11.41
C THR A 284 15.22 6.38 12.10
N LEU A 285 15.20 6.42 13.46
CA LEU A 285 14.20 5.71 14.27
C LEU A 285 13.00 6.61 14.50
N THR A 286 11.80 6.07 14.26
CA THR A 286 10.53 6.73 14.56
C THR A 286 9.71 5.89 15.53
N LEU A 287 9.32 6.50 16.67
CA LEU A 287 8.32 5.99 17.59
C LEU A 287 6.94 6.55 17.17
N LYS A 288 5.96 5.68 17.04
CA LYS A 288 4.56 6.00 16.80
C LYS A 288 3.72 5.58 18.00
N ILE A 289 2.96 6.50 18.54
CA ILE A 289 2.00 6.25 19.63
C ILE A 289 0.62 6.66 19.15
N LYS A 290 -0.37 5.79 19.36
CA LYS A 290 -1.77 6.14 19.24
C LYS A 290 -2.44 5.96 20.58
N PHE A 291 -3.19 6.97 21.01
CA PHE A 291 -3.88 6.99 22.28
C PHE A 291 -5.29 6.38 22.21
N HIS A 292 -5.93 6.23 23.37
CA HIS A 292 -7.27 5.65 23.53
C HIS A 292 -8.35 6.39 22.73
N ASP A 293 -8.21 7.70 22.55
CA ASP A 293 -9.10 8.59 21.78
C ASP A 293 -8.81 8.59 20.26
N PHE A 294 -7.88 7.71 19.80
CA PHE A 294 -7.38 7.63 18.44
C PHE A 294 -6.52 8.81 17.97
N SER A 295 -6.24 9.79 18.81
CA SER A 295 -5.18 10.76 18.51
C SER A 295 -3.83 10.06 18.39
N GLN A 296 -2.94 10.62 17.56
CA GLN A 296 -1.68 9.96 17.21
C GLN A 296 -0.55 10.95 17.19
N ILE A 297 0.59 10.54 17.72
CA ILE A 297 1.84 11.28 17.64
C ILE A 297 2.96 10.40 17.09
N THR A 298 3.95 11.04 16.49
CA THR A 298 5.22 10.43 16.11
C THR A 298 6.37 11.24 16.68
N ARG A 299 7.46 10.56 17.05
CA ARG A 299 8.73 11.16 17.46
C ARG A 299 9.85 10.45 16.73
N SER A 300 10.81 11.18 16.19
CA SER A 300 11.88 10.60 15.39
C SER A 300 13.24 11.12 15.84
N VAL A 301 14.25 10.28 15.71
CA VAL A 301 15.66 10.63 15.91
C VAL A 301 16.48 10.04 14.78
N THR A 302 17.37 10.85 14.21
CA THR A 302 18.32 10.42 13.16
C THR A 302 19.70 10.30 13.77
N GLN A 303 20.39 9.18 13.47
CA GLN A 303 21.73 8.89 13.93
C GLN A 303 22.73 8.97 12.77
N SER A 304 24.00 9.16 13.09
CA SER A 304 25.08 9.10 12.09
C SER A 304 25.37 7.68 11.60
N LYS A 305 25.00 6.66 12.41
CA LYS A 305 25.19 5.24 12.13
C LYS A 305 23.86 4.54 11.84
N GLU A 306 23.93 3.42 11.15
CA GLU A 306 22.78 2.56 10.88
C GLU A 306 22.21 1.94 12.16
N LEU A 307 20.90 1.78 12.17
CA LEU A 307 20.12 1.25 13.29
C LEU A 307 19.75 -0.21 13.00
N THR A 308 20.57 -1.13 13.46
CA THR A 308 20.40 -2.57 13.18
C THR A 308 20.27 -3.43 14.43
N ALA A 309 20.71 -2.96 15.58
CA ALA A 309 20.83 -3.77 16.78
C ALA A 309 19.94 -3.27 17.94
N LEU A 310 19.49 -4.20 18.78
CA LEU A 310 18.56 -3.92 19.89
C LEU A 310 19.16 -2.98 20.94
N ASP A 311 20.45 -3.14 21.24
CA ASP A 311 21.18 -2.32 22.19
C ASP A 311 21.31 -0.85 21.76
N VAL A 312 21.16 -0.55 20.46
CA VAL A 312 21.09 0.80 19.91
C VAL A 312 19.64 1.30 19.81
N ILE A 313 18.74 0.49 19.26
CA ILE A 313 17.34 0.87 19.00
C ILE A 313 16.56 1.08 20.30
N LEU A 314 16.69 0.20 21.29
CA LEU A 314 15.88 0.27 22.51
C LEU A 314 16.17 1.50 23.38
N PRO A 315 17.45 1.91 23.63
CA PRO A 315 17.73 3.15 24.33
C PRO A 315 17.18 4.39 23.64
N LEU A 316 17.29 4.47 22.30
CA LEU A 316 16.73 5.57 21.50
C LEU A 316 15.19 5.60 21.57
N ALA A 317 14.53 4.43 21.45
CA ALA A 317 13.08 4.33 21.59
C ALA A 317 12.61 4.78 22.97
N LYS A 318 13.34 4.41 24.06
CA LYS A 318 13.09 4.89 25.42
C LYS A 318 13.31 6.40 25.56
N GLN A 319 14.28 6.96 24.87
CA GLN A 319 14.51 8.41 24.84
C GLN A 319 13.32 9.12 24.19
N LEU A 320 12.87 8.68 23.02
CA LEU A 320 11.72 9.24 22.33
C LEU A 320 10.41 9.13 23.15
N LEU A 321 10.28 8.03 23.91
CA LEU A 321 9.11 7.82 24.78
C LEU A 321 9.03 8.82 25.95
N ARG A 322 10.18 9.36 26.43
CA ARG A 322 10.21 10.36 27.52
C ARG A 322 9.48 11.66 27.16
N GLU A 323 9.35 11.95 25.88
CA GLU A 323 8.67 13.14 25.37
C GLU A 323 7.15 12.94 25.21
N VAL A 324 6.62 11.79 25.66
CA VAL A 324 5.21 11.40 25.48
C VAL A 324 4.52 11.36 26.82
N ASP A 325 3.44 12.14 27.00
CA ASP A 325 2.56 12.05 28.15
C ASP A 325 1.54 10.92 27.95
N TYR A 326 1.87 9.73 28.45
CA TYR A 326 1.01 8.57 28.45
C TYR A 326 0.36 8.26 29.81
N GLU A 327 0.74 8.96 30.84
CA GLU A 327 0.16 8.79 32.18
C GLU A 327 -1.29 9.32 32.20
N HIS A 328 -1.51 10.47 31.58
CA HIS A 328 -2.85 11.09 31.43
C HIS A 328 -3.57 10.67 30.13
N HIS A 329 -2.82 10.16 29.14
CA HIS A 329 -3.35 9.69 27.86
C HIS A 329 -2.97 8.22 27.61
N PRO A 330 -3.80 7.24 28.04
CA PRO A 330 -3.51 5.82 27.89
C PRO A 330 -3.22 5.42 26.43
N ILE A 331 -2.19 4.62 26.27
CA ILE A 331 -1.71 4.18 24.95
C ILE A 331 -2.55 3.00 24.45
N ARG A 332 -3.05 3.11 23.23
CA ARG A 332 -3.75 2.08 22.48
C ARG A 332 -2.86 1.29 21.54
N LEU A 333 -1.85 1.95 20.94
CA LEU A 333 -0.94 1.34 19.96
C LEU A 333 0.46 1.90 20.14
N ILE A 334 1.43 1.01 20.05
CA ILE A 334 2.86 1.34 19.99
C ILE A 334 3.43 0.79 18.69
N GLY A 335 4.23 1.61 18.00
CA GLY A 335 4.96 1.20 16.80
C GLY A 335 6.35 1.80 16.76
N LEU A 336 7.27 1.06 16.14
CA LEU A 336 8.63 1.49 15.84
C LEU A 336 8.92 1.27 14.36
N SER A 337 9.66 2.19 13.75
CA SER A 337 10.14 2.02 12.38
C SER A 337 11.50 2.63 12.18
N VAL A 338 12.29 2.01 11.30
CA VAL A 338 13.55 2.55 10.79
C VAL A 338 13.36 2.97 9.35
N SER A 339 13.82 4.15 9.02
CA SER A 339 13.73 4.76 7.68
C SER A 339 15.04 5.43 7.28
N ASN A 340 15.03 6.12 6.14
CA ASN A 340 16.18 6.82 5.58
C ASN A 340 17.35 5.85 5.32
N PRO A 341 17.20 4.93 4.32
CA PRO A 341 18.28 4.08 3.90
C PRO A 341 19.42 4.95 3.36
N ARG A 342 20.67 4.62 3.70
CA ARG A 342 21.82 5.22 3.04
C ARG A 342 21.84 4.78 1.57
N GLU A 343 22.00 5.73 0.66
CA GLU A 343 22.30 5.42 -0.72
C GLU A 343 23.76 4.96 -0.79
N GLU A 344 24.06 3.90 -1.54
CA GLU A 344 25.45 3.42 -1.74
C GLU A 344 26.36 4.49 -2.37
N SER A 345 25.79 5.59 -2.88
CA SER A 345 26.53 6.75 -3.39
C SER A 345 27.19 7.60 -2.31
N ASP A 346 26.75 7.51 -1.05
CA ASP A 346 27.33 8.30 0.05
C ASP A 346 28.72 7.80 0.50
N GLU A 347 29.12 6.60 0.10
CA GLU A 347 30.48 6.09 0.35
C GLU A 347 31.52 6.52 -0.72
N LYS A 348 31.08 7.14 -1.81
CA LYS A 348 31.97 7.59 -2.91
C LYS A 348 32.17 9.11 -2.96
N GLY A 349 32.29 9.75 -1.82
CA GLY A 349 32.38 11.19 -1.86
C GLY A 349 33.12 11.84 -0.69
N VAL A 350 34.12 11.21 -0.13
CA VAL A 350 35.16 11.97 0.58
C VAL A 350 36.10 12.51 -0.50
N TRP A 351 35.78 13.67 -1.03
CA TRP A 351 36.74 14.43 -1.80
C TRP A 351 37.80 14.92 -0.81
N GLU A 352 38.93 14.19 -0.71
CA GLU A 352 40.14 14.79 -0.15
C GLU A 352 40.57 15.89 -1.11
N GLN A 353 40.45 17.13 -0.68
CA GLN A 353 41.03 18.25 -1.38
C GLN A 353 42.54 18.12 -1.20
N LEU A 354 43.20 17.55 -2.21
CA LEU A 354 44.66 17.55 -2.30
C LEU A 354 45.10 19.00 -2.43
N SER A 355 45.68 19.57 -1.38
CA SER A 355 46.39 20.84 -1.47
C SER A 355 47.68 20.57 -2.23
N PHE A 356 47.75 21.10 -3.45
CA PHE A 356 49.03 21.17 -4.14
C PHE A 356 49.80 22.36 -3.58
N GLU A 357 50.92 22.11 -2.92
CA GLU A 357 51.94 23.11 -2.66
C GLU A 357 52.63 23.35 -3.98
N PHE A 358 52.40 24.54 -4.58
CA PHE A 358 53.24 25.07 -5.63
C PHE A 358 54.55 25.50 -5.01
N SER A 359 55.64 24.75 -5.21
CA SER A 359 56.99 25.25 -4.99
C SER A 359 57.25 26.30 -6.06
N ASP A 360 57.62 27.53 -5.61
CA ASP A 360 58.02 28.62 -6.47
C ASP A 360 59.17 28.16 -7.38
N TRP A 361 58.89 28.11 -8.67
CA TRP A 361 59.94 28.03 -9.68
C TRP A 361 60.50 29.44 -9.82
N GLU A 362 61.67 29.66 -9.25
CA GLU A 362 62.51 30.82 -9.56
C GLU A 362 62.78 30.78 -11.06
N LEU A 363 62.33 31.81 -11.77
CA LEU A 363 62.74 32.14 -13.12
C LEU A 363 64.14 32.82 -12.96
N ASP A 364 65.21 32.09 -13.11
CA ASP A 364 66.50 32.66 -13.45
C ASP A 364 66.58 32.90 -14.95
N GLU A 365 66.79 34.20 -15.32
CA GLU A 365 67.22 34.91 -16.51
C GLU A 365 67.12 34.24 -17.91
#